data_dd0978161689949fad6e990f3bb71a32
#
_entry.id   dd0978161689949fad6e990f3bb71a32
#
_cell.length_a   1.000
_cell.length_b   1.000
_cell.length_c   1.000
_cell.angle_alpha   90.00
_cell.angle_beta   90.00
_cell.angle_gamma   90.00
#
_symmetry.space_group_name_H-M   'P 1'
#
loop_
_entity.id
_entity.type
_entity.pdbx_description
1 polymer ?
#
loop_
_entity_poly.entity_id
_entity_poly.type
_entity_poly.pdbx_seq_one_letter_code
_entity_poly.pdbx_strand_id
1 'polypeptide(L)'
;MKTSVYKSAQKKEHFRAVYNSFLHAMPFQTCTLETPYGETFLLEAGEPSNPVVLLLHGSCTNSAFWFNDIMALMGSYHVFAADIPGEAGNSSEFRLNLESADYADWLLCVLDALGLPRVSLAGNSLGGWMALKFATAHPARVEKLMLFASGGLAPIRADFLERAQAAEAAEESLSFDEDVAGGEHLPQEILDFINLILESYDPISVPLPVFSPGMLRKLTMPVLYVAGEADDL
;
A
#
# COMPACT_ATOMS: atom_id res chain seq x y z
N MET A 1 8.33 23.42 0.31
CA MET A 1 7.69 22.09 0.47
C MET A 1 8.73 21.04 0.13
N LYS A 2 8.92 19.98 0.96
CA LYS A 2 9.72 18.83 0.53
C LYS A 2 9.04 18.23 -0.71
N THR A 3 9.78 18.11 -1.79
CA THR A 3 9.28 17.53 -3.06
C THR A 3 9.51 16.02 -3.12
N SER A 4 10.29 15.46 -2.21
CA SER A 4 10.60 14.03 -2.13
C SER A 4 10.22 13.48 -0.76
N VAL A 5 9.69 12.27 -0.74
CA VAL A 5 9.45 11.50 0.49
C VAL A 5 10.72 10.84 1.02
N TYR A 6 11.79 10.83 0.28
CA TYR A 6 13.07 10.28 0.71
C TYR A 6 13.87 11.28 1.55
N LYS A 7 14.54 10.77 2.59
CA LYS A 7 15.36 11.58 3.51
C LYS A 7 16.54 12.25 2.84
N SER A 8 17.09 11.64 1.76
CA SER A 8 18.12 12.24 0.89
C SER A 8 18.14 11.54 -0.49
N ALA A 9 18.77 12.22 -1.48
CA ALA A 9 18.95 11.62 -2.81
C ALA A 9 19.81 10.35 -2.76
N GLN A 10 20.86 10.32 -1.93
CA GLN A 10 21.71 9.14 -1.75
C GLN A 10 20.94 7.95 -1.15
N LYS A 11 20.10 8.19 -0.14
CA LYS A 11 19.26 7.16 0.47
C LYS A 11 18.23 6.61 -0.52
N LYS A 12 17.61 7.48 -1.31
CA LYS A 12 16.73 7.08 -2.40
C LYS A 12 17.43 6.17 -3.41
N GLU A 13 18.61 6.58 -3.89
CA GLU A 13 19.37 5.82 -4.87
C GLU A 13 19.76 4.45 -4.33
N HIS A 14 20.26 4.39 -3.10
CA HIS A 14 20.59 3.12 -2.44
C HIS A 14 19.37 2.21 -2.27
N PHE A 15 18.28 2.73 -1.74
CA PHE A 15 17.03 1.99 -1.59
C PHE A 15 16.55 1.44 -2.94
N ARG A 16 16.45 2.30 -3.97
CA ARG A 16 15.97 1.87 -5.29
C ARG A 16 16.90 0.83 -5.94
N ALA A 17 18.20 0.91 -5.73
CA ALA A 17 19.14 -0.10 -6.22
C ALA A 17 18.87 -1.47 -5.59
N VAL A 18 18.68 -1.54 -4.28
CA VAL A 18 18.34 -2.79 -3.57
C VAL A 18 16.96 -3.28 -3.99
N TYR A 19 15.95 -2.41 -3.97
CA TYR A 19 14.58 -2.74 -4.36
C TYR A 19 14.52 -3.31 -5.78
N ASN A 20 15.17 -2.65 -6.74
CA ASN A 20 15.21 -3.11 -8.13
C ASN A 20 15.96 -4.45 -8.27
N SER A 21 16.95 -4.73 -7.44
CA SER A 21 17.61 -6.04 -7.47
C SER A 21 16.65 -7.17 -7.03
N PHE A 22 15.79 -6.93 -6.03
CA PHE A 22 14.74 -7.87 -5.65
C PHE A 22 13.71 -8.06 -6.78
N LEU A 23 13.25 -6.95 -7.37
CA LEU A 23 12.29 -7.02 -8.48
C LEU A 23 12.82 -7.83 -9.66
N HIS A 24 14.10 -7.68 -10.01
CA HIS A 24 14.72 -8.48 -11.09
C HIS A 24 14.82 -9.97 -10.79
N ALA A 25 14.82 -10.36 -9.51
CA ALA A 25 14.82 -11.77 -9.11
C ALA A 25 13.41 -12.38 -9.07
N MET A 26 12.36 -11.56 -9.12
CA MET A 26 10.98 -12.04 -9.11
C MET A 26 10.54 -12.52 -10.51
N PRO A 27 9.69 -13.57 -10.57
CA PRO A 27 9.17 -14.09 -11.84
C PRO A 27 7.97 -13.29 -12.37
N PHE A 28 7.93 -11.95 -12.10
CA PHE A 28 6.83 -11.06 -12.47
C PHE A 28 7.26 -10.07 -13.55
N GLN A 29 6.30 -9.60 -14.32
CA GLN A 29 6.50 -8.48 -15.22
C GLN A 29 6.39 -7.17 -14.43
N THR A 30 6.98 -6.11 -14.98
CA THR A 30 6.87 -4.76 -14.43
C THR A 30 6.27 -3.83 -15.47
N CYS A 31 5.42 -2.93 -15.02
CA CYS A 31 4.77 -1.92 -15.84
C CYS A 31 4.89 -0.57 -15.16
N THR A 32 5.09 0.49 -15.92
CA THR A 32 5.04 1.88 -15.44
C THR A 32 4.02 2.64 -16.26
N LEU A 33 3.07 3.26 -15.57
CA LEU A 33 2.01 4.05 -16.18
C LEU A 33 2.24 5.54 -15.88
N GLU A 34 2.05 6.37 -16.89
CA GLU A 34 1.96 7.81 -16.71
C GLU A 34 0.53 8.20 -16.34
N THR A 35 0.37 8.91 -15.23
CA THR A 35 -0.91 9.45 -14.78
C THR A 35 -0.80 10.93 -14.49
N PRO A 36 -1.91 11.68 -14.37
CA PRO A 36 -1.89 13.06 -13.90
C PRO A 36 -1.29 13.23 -12.50
N TYR A 37 -1.15 12.13 -11.75
CA TYR A 37 -0.57 12.07 -10.40
C TYR A 37 0.91 11.63 -10.43
N GLY A 38 1.52 11.55 -11.61
CA GLY A 38 2.88 11.09 -11.85
C GLY A 38 2.96 9.61 -12.23
N GLU A 39 4.18 9.11 -12.36
CA GLU A 39 4.45 7.72 -12.68
C GLU A 39 3.89 6.78 -11.60
N THR A 40 3.27 5.70 -12.03
CA THR A 40 2.82 4.60 -11.18
C THR A 40 3.47 3.31 -11.64
N PHE A 41 4.26 2.70 -10.77
CA PHE A 41 4.90 1.41 -10.98
C PHE A 41 3.99 0.29 -10.50
N LEU A 42 3.92 -0.81 -11.29
CA LEU A 42 3.16 -2.00 -10.95
C LEU A 42 3.99 -3.26 -11.22
N LEU A 43 3.82 -4.26 -10.37
CA LEU A 43 4.09 -5.66 -10.70
C LEU A 43 2.86 -6.24 -11.41
N GLU A 44 3.11 -7.12 -12.38
CA GLU A 44 2.06 -7.79 -13.14
C GLU A 44 2.38 -9.29 -13.26
N ALA A 45 1.38 -10.13 -13.03
CA ALA A 45 1.51 -11.59 -13.13
C ALA A 45 0.17 -12.25 -13.47
N GLY A 46 0.25 -13.46 -14.03
CA GLY A 46 -0.92 -14.24 -14.43
C GLY A 46 -1.38 -13.95 -15.86
N GLU A 47 -2.38 -14.70 -16.31
CA GLU A 47 -2.88 -14.62 -17.68
C GLU A 47 -3.84 -13.44 -17.85
N PRO A 48 -3.67 -12.59 -18.89
CA PRO A 48 -4.53 -11.40 -19.12
C PRO A 48 -6.03 -11.70 -19.28
N SER A 49 -6.39 -12.94 -19.63
CA SER A 49 -7.79 -13.36 -19.77
C SER A 49 -8.46 -13.71 -18.45
N ASN A 50 -7.71 -13.83 -17.35
CA ASN A 50 -8.22 -14.15 -16.03
C ASN A 50 -8.88 -12.94 -15.35
N PRO A 51 -9.77 -13.17 -14.36
CA PRO A 51 -10.30 -12.09 -13.53
C PRO A 51 -9.19 -11.27 -12.87
N VAL A 52 -9.35 -9.96 -12.84
CA VAL A 52 -8.30 -9.05 -12.36
C VAL A 52 -8.39 -8.83 -10.87
N VAL A 53 -7.22 -8.86 -10.20
CA VAL A 53 -7.01 -8.45 -8.82
C VAL A 53 -5.94 -7.36 -8.78
N LEU A 54 -6.23 -6.24 -8.13
CA LEU A 54 -5.27 -5.18 -7.85
C LEU A 54 -4.96 -5.14 -6.35
N LEU A 55 -3.67 -5.16 -6.01
CA LEU A 55 -3.14 -5.21 -4.65
C LEU A 55 -2.53 -3.86 -4.28
N LEU A 56 -2.89 -3.32 -3.10
CA LEU A 56 -2.39 -2.07 -2.53
C LEU A 56 -1.70 -2.36 -1.19
N HIS A 57 -0.42 -2.06 -1.09
CA HIS A 57 0.41 -2.34 0.07
C HIS A 57 0.15 -1.40 1.26
N GLY A 58 0.68 -1.73 2.43
CA GLY A 58 0.63 -0.91 3.63
C GLY A 58 1.68 0.21 3.64
N SER A 59 1.61 1.09 4.63
CA SER A 59 2.66 2.09 4.87
C SER A 59 4.00 1.41 5.18
N CYS A 60 5.10 2.06 4.83
CA CYS A 60 6.46 1.53 5.00
C CYS A 60 6.73 0.21 4.27
N THR A 61 5.93 -0.11 3.26
CA THR A 61 6.12 -1.28 2.40
C THR A 61 5.98 -0.86 0.92
N ASN A 62 6.04 -1.82 0.00
CA ASN A 62 5.83 -1.62 -1.44
C ASN A 62 5.24 -2.87 -2.09
N SER A 63 5.07 -2.86 -3.40
CA SER A 63 4.45 -3.97 -4.13
C SER A 63 5.17 -5.31 -3.96
N ALA A 64 6.47 -5.33 -3.66
CA ALA A 64 7.23 -6.58 -3.43
C ALA A 64 6.73 -7.38 -2.21
N PHE A 65 6.11 -6.72 -1.22
CA PHE A 65 5.56 -7.41 -0.05
C PHE A 65 4.37 -8.32 -0.39
N TRP A 66 3.78 -8.16 -1.56
CA TRP A 66 2.74 -9.04 -2.09
C TRP A 66 3.29 -10.28 -2.83
N PHE A 67 4.60 -10.55 -2.78
CA PHE A 67 5.24 -11.64 -3.53
C PHE A 67 4.51 -12.98 -3.36
N ASN A 68 4.28 -13.41 -2.12
CA ASN A 68 3.65 -14.70 -1.84
C ASN A 68 2.18 -14.74 -2.29
N ASP A 69 1.46 -13.61 -2.13
CA ASP A 69 0.07 -13.50 -2.57
C ASP A 69 -0.04 -13.53 -4.10
N ILE A 70 0.84 -12.82 -4.80
CA ILE A 70 0.93 -12.85 -6.26
C ILE A 70 1.18 -14.29 -6.73
N MET A 71 2.19 -14.97 -6.15
CA MET A 71 2.49 -16.37 -6.48
C MET A 71 1.30 -17.31 -6.27
N ALA A 72 0.52 -17.11 -5.22
CA ALA A 72 -0.67 -17.90 -4.93
C ALA A 72 -1.83 -17.61 -5.88
N LEU A 73 -1.96 -16.36 -6.34
CA LEU A 73 -3.10 -15.89 -7.14
C LEU A 73 -2.88 -16.03 -8.64
N MET A 74 -1.63 -15.89 -9.14
CA MET A 74 -1.33 -15.75 -10.57
C MET A 74 -1.77 -16.94 -11.44
N GLY A 75 -1.97 -18.11 -10.86
CA GLY A 75 -2.49 -19.29 -11.57
C GLY A 75 -3.99 -19.18 -11.94
N SER A 76 -4.75 -18.28 -11.29
CA SER A 76 -6.20 -18.16 -11.48
C SER A 76 -6.66 -16.72 -11.73
N TYR A 77 -5.79 -15.74 -11.51
CA TYR A 77 -6.08 -14.31 -11.62
C TYR A 77 -5.00 -13.61 -12.45
N HIS A 78 -5.38 -12.52 -13.11
CA HIS A 78 -4.46 -11.52 -13.61
C HIS A 78 -4.22 -10.52 -12.49
N VAL A 79 -3.02 -10.48 -11.93
CA VAL A 79 -2.70 -9.78 -10.68
C VAL A 79 -1.83 -8.56 -11.00
N PHE A 80 -2.24 -7.42 -10.48
CA PHE A 80 -1.42 -6.22 -10.40
C PHE A 80 -1.13 -5.89 -8.94
N ALA A 81 0.08 -5.44 -8.63
CA ALA A 81 0.42 -4.86 -7.34
C ALA A 81 1.10 -3.50 -7.57
N ALA A 82 0.47 -2.43 -7.10
CA ALA A 82 0.95 -1.08 -7.33
C ALA A 82 1.86 -0.60 -6.19
N ASP A 83 2.98 0.06 -6.55
CA ASP A 83 3.66 0.96 -5.62
C ASP A 83 2.81 2.22 -5.46
N ILE A 84 2.43 2.53 -4.23
CA ILE A 84 1.57 3.68 -3.93
C ILE A 84 2.38 4.98 -4.06
N PRO A 85 1.89 6.01 -4.79
CA PRO A 85 2.56 7.30 -4.86
C PRO A 85 2.80 7.92 -3.47
N GLY A 86 4.02 8.40 -3.25
CA GLY A 86 4.40 8.97 -1.96
C GLY A 86 4.79 7.96 -0.90
N GLU A 87 4.86 6.67 -1.24
CA GLU A 87 5.46 5.61 -0.44
C GLU A 87 6.83 5.19 -1.01
N ALA A 88 7.58 4.37 -0.25
CA ALA A 88 8.90 3.89 -0.65
C ALA A 88 8.80 2.85 -1.78
N GLY A 89 9.03 3.28 -3.02
CA GLY A 89 8.90 2.43 -4.20
C GLY A 89 9.42 3.11 -5.46
N ASN A 90 8.98 2.59 -6.60
CA ASN A 90 9.33 3.11 -7.93
C ASN A 90 8.27 4.07 -8.51
N SER A 91 7.13 4.26 -7.84
CA SER A 91 6.14 5.26 -8.21
C SER A 91 6.60 6.69 -7.90
N SER A 92 5.79 7.66 -8.29
CA SER A 92 5.99 9.09 -8.00
C SER A 92 6.22 9.35 -6.51
N GLU A 93 7.16 10.23 -6.20
CA GLU A 93 7.51 10.61 -4.83
C GLU A 93 6.51 11.59 -4.19
N PHE A 94 5.51 12.04 -4.95
CA PHE A 94 4.52 12.98 -4.44
C PHE A 94 3.50 12.25 -3.58
N ARG A 95 3.42 12.67 -2.32
CA ARG A 95 2.36 12.23 -1.43
C ARG A 95 1.08 13.01 -1.76
N LEU A 96 0.04 12.30 -2.14
CA LEU A 96 -1.25 12.88 -2.44
C LEU A 96 -1.95 13.30 -1.14
N ASN A 97 -2.93 14.19 -1.26
CA ASN A 97 -3.66 14.68 -0.09
C ASN A 97 -4.66 13.63 0.41
N LEU A 98 -4.53 13.22 1.67
CA LEU A 98 -5.40 12.22 2.29
C LEU A 98 -6.86 12.70 2.41
N GLU A 99 -7.08 14.01 2.60
CA GLU A 99 -8.42 14.59 2.76
C GLU A 99 -9.15 14.83 1.43
N SER A 100 -8.41 14.93 0.31
CA SER A 100 -9.00 15.14 -1.02
C SER A 100 -9.45 13.83 -1.68
N ALA A 101 -9.94 13.90 -2.90
CA ALA A 101 -10.25 12.74 -3.74
C ALA A 101 -9.00 12.13 -4.42
N ASP A 102 -7.83 12.75 -4.29
CA ASP A 102 -6.65 12.49 -5.12
C ASP A 102 -6.26 11.01 -5.20
N TYR A 103 -6.25 10.27 -4.08
CA TYR A 103 -5.93 8.83 -4.10
C TYR A 103 -7.00 7.99 -4.82
N ALA A 104 -8.28 8.38 -4.73
CA ALA A 104 -9.33 7.70 -5.47
C ALA A 104 -9.24 8.00 -6.98
N ASP A 105 -8.95 9.25 -7.33
CA ASP A 105 -8.81 9.69 -8.71
C ASP A 105 -7.52 9.14 -9.34
N TRP A 106 -6.42 9.06 -8.58
CA TRP A 106 -5.20 8.36 -8.99
C TRP A 106 -5.51 6.90 -9.38
N LEU A 107 -6.19 6.16 -8.50
CA LEU A 107 -6.50 4.76 -8.76
C LEU A 107 -7.46 4.59 -9.94
N LEU A 108 -8.38 5.53 -10.13
CA LEU A 108 -9.23 5.58 -11.32
C LEU A 108 -8.39 5.71 -12.59
N CYS A 109 -7.41 6.64 -12.60
CA CYS A 109 -6.50 6.82 -13.74
C CYS A 109 -5.66 5.56 -14.02
N VAL A 110 -5.20 4.85 -12.97
CA VAL A 110 -4.49 3.58 -13.11
C VAL A 110 -5.38 2.53 -13.79
N LEU A 111 -6.62 2.36 -13.34
CA LEU A 111 -7.54 1.40 -13.96
C LEU A 111 -7.86 1.76 -15.41
N ASP A 112 -8.05 3.04 -15.70
CA ASP A 112 -8.36 3.51 -17.06
C ASP A 112 -7.15 3.31 -17.99
N ALA A 113 -5.92 3.58 -17.52
CA ALA A 113 -4.70 3.36 -18.28
C ALA A 113 -4.45 1.87 -18.57
N LEU A 114 -4.83 0.98 -17.65
CA LEU A 114 -4.79 -0.48 -17.85
C LEU A 114 -5.96 -1.01 -18.69
N GLY A 115 -6.92 -0.16 -19.05
CA GLY A 115 -8.13 -0.59 -19.78
C GLY A 115 -9.06 -1.49 -18.96
N LEU A 116 -9.00 -1.39 -17.62
CA LEU A 116 -9.74 -2.24 -16.70
C LEU A 116 -11.05 -1.56 -16.26
N PRO A 117 -12.21 -1.99 -16.77
CA PRO A 117 -13.49 -1.37 -16.41
C PRO A 117 -13.87 -1.65 -14.96
N ARG A 118 -13.41 -2.77 -14.39
CA ARG A 118 -13.75 -3.24 -13.06
C ARG A 118 -12.71 -4.24 -12.55
N VAL A 119 -12.41 -4.22 -11.24
CA VAL A 119 -11.40 -5.09 -10.60
C VAL A 119 -11.86 -5.58 -9.24
N SER A 120 -11.33 -6.73 -8.81
CA SER A 120 -11.28 -7.07 -7.39
C SER A 120 -10.11 -6.30 -6.77
N LEU A 121 -10.33 -5.64 -5.65
CA LEU A 121 -9.37 -4.76 -5.00
C LEU A 121 -9.02 -5.31 -3.62
N ALA A 122 -7.74 -5.47 -3.34
CA ALA A 122 -7.24 -5.89 -2.04
C ALA A 122 -6.26 -4.86 -1.50
N GLY A 123 -6.36 -4.55 -0.21
CA GLY A 123 -5.45 -3.59 0.42
C GLY A 123 -5.15 -3.91 1.87
N ASN A 124 -3.89 -3.69 2.26
CA ASN A 124 -3.42 -3.83 3.62
C ASN A 124 -3.22 -2.44 4.27
N SER A 125 -3.69 -2.23 5.50
CA SER A 125 -3.47 -1.01 6.29
C SER A 125 -3.78 0.26 5.49
N LEU A 126 -2.76 1.06 5.12
CA LEU A 126 -2.87 2.23 4.24
C LEU A 126 -3.50 1.88 2.89
N GLY A 127 -3.08 0.77 2.27
CA GLY A 127 -3.66 0.29 1.02
C GLY A 127 -5.13 -0.11 1.17
N GLY A 128 -5.52 -0.65 2.34
CA GLY A 128 -6.92 -0.92 2.69
C GLY A 128 -7.73 0.37 2.78
N TRP A 129 -7.18 1.41 3.42
CA TRP A 129 -7.78 2.74 3.45
C TRP A 129 -7.98 3.32 2.05
N MET A 130 -6.98 3.19 1.18
CA MET A 130 -7.09 3.65 -0.22
C MET A 130 -8.13 2.86 -1.00
N ALA A 131 -8.18 1.55 -0.80
CA ALA A 131 -9.19 0.68 -1.40
C ALA A 131 -10.62 1.08 -0.98
N LEU A 132 -10.84 1.40 0.30
CA LEU A 132 -12.09 1.94 0.82
C LEU A 132 -12.42 3.30 0.20
N LYS A 133 -11.44 4.19 0.13
CA LYS A 133 -11.60 5.52 -0.47
C LYS A 133 -12.05 5.42 -1.93
N PHE A 134 -11.40 4.57 -2.70
CA PHE A 134 -11.77 4.29 -4.08
C PHE A 134 -13.16 3.65 -4.19
N ALA A 135 -13.42 2.58 -3.42
CA ALA A 135 -14.68 1.84 -3.49
C ALA A 135 -15.90 2.70 -3.08
N THR A 136 -15.72 3.63 -2.14
CA THR A 136 -16.79 4.57 -1.73
C THR A 136 -17.02 5.68 -2.75
N ALA A 137 -15.99 6.06 -3.54
CA ALA A 137 -16.09 7.06 -4.61
C ALA A 137 -16.60 6.44 -5.93
N HIS A 138 -16.09 5.25 -6.27
CA HIS A 138 -16.33 4.58 -7.55
C HIS A 138 -16.83 3.12 -7.36
N PRO A 139 -17.96 2.88 -6.67
CA PRO A 139 -18.40 1.51 -6.33
C PRO A 139 -18.64 0.62 -7.56
N ALA A 140 -19.03 1.21 -8.70
CA ALA A 140 -19.24 0.47 -9.96
C ALA A 140 -17.92 -0.10 -10.56
N ARG A 141 -16.76 0.42 -10.16
CA ARG A 141 -15.44 -0.02 -10.63
C ARG A 141 -14.85 -1.15 -9.79
N VAL A 142 -15.49 -1.52 -8.67
CA VAL A 142 -15.02 -2.57 -7.76
C VAL A 142 -15.94 -3.77 -7.83
N GLU A 143 -15.36 -4.95 -8.11
CA GLU A 143 -16.08 -6.21 -8.16
C GLU A 143 -16.20 -6.84 -6.77
N LYS A 144 -15.07 -6.94 -6.07
CA LYS A 144 -14.94 -7.43 -4.70
C LYS A 144 -13.92 -6.55 -3.97
N LEU A 145 -14.12 -6.34 -2.69
CA LEU A 145 -13.21 -5.57 -1.84
C LEU A 145 -12.67 -6.46 -0.72
N MET A 146 -11.36 -6.53 -0.59
CA MET A 146 -10.67 -7.28 0.45
C MET A 146 -9.79 -6.32 1.25
N LEU A 147 -10.00 -6.29 2.56
CA LEU A 147 -9.36 -5.36 3.49
C LEU A 147 -8.63 -6.16 4.57
N PHE A 148 -7.34 -5.94 4.68
CA PHE A 148 -6.49 -6.57 5.68
C PHE A 148 -5.99 -5.49 6.64
N ALA A 149 -6.34 -5.58 7.93
CA ALA A 149 -5.99 -4.59 8.96
C ALA A 149 -6.14 -3.14 8.46
N SER A 150 -7.28 -2.84 7.82
CA SER A 150 -7.49 -1.58 7.07
C SER A 150 -7.63 -0.38 7.99
N GLY A 151 -6.87 0.67 7.73
CA GLY A 151 -7.10 1.98 8.33
C GLY A 151 -8.45 2.61 7.93
N GLY A 152 -8.89 3.60 8.72
CA GLY A 152 -10.05 4.45 8.43
C GLY A 152 -11.42 3.88 8.80
N LEU A 153 -11.52 2.69 9.38
CA LEU A 153 -12.77 2.12 9.91
C LEU A 153 -13.04 2.57 11.34
N ALA A 154 -11.98 2.81 12.10
CA ALA A 154 -12.03 3.38 13.45
C ALA A 154 -10.91 4.42 13.61
N PRO A 155 -11.00 5.32 14.60
CA PRO A 155 -9.86 6.15 14.98
C PRO A 155 -8.72 5.28 15.52
N ILE A 156 -7.47 5.65 15.23
CA ILE A 156 -6.30 5.04 15.85
C ILE A 156 -6.39 5.22 17.37
N ARG A 157 -6.03 4.19 18.13
CA ARG A 157 -6.05 4.23 19.59
C ARG A 157 -5.07 5.29 20.12
N ALA A 158 -5.49 6.01 21.16
CA ALA A 158 -4.69 7.09 21.73
C ALA A 158 -3.34 6.60 22.31
N ASP A 159 -3.34 5.41 22.94
CA ASP A 159 -2.13 4.79 23.49
C ASP A 159 -1.10 4.40 22.41
N PHE A 160 -1.56 4.02 21.21
CA PHE A 160 -0.66 3.78 20.06
C PHE A 160 -0.02 5.09 19.59
N LEU A 161 -0.78 6.17 19.47
CA LEU A 161 -0.25 7.48 19.09
C LEU A 161 0.75 8.01 20.11
N GLU A 162 0.48 7.84 21.40
CA GLU A 162 1.40 8.24 22.48
C GLU A 162 2.72 7.46 22.43
N ARG A 163 2.67 6.14 22.18
CA ARG A 163 3.86 5.30 22.02
C ARG A 163 4.67 5.69 20.78
N ALA A 164 4.01 5.91 19.65
CA ALA A 164 4.68 6.33 18.43
C ALA A 164 5.37 7.69 18.58
N GLN A 165 4.72 8.67 19.23
CA GLN A 165 5.30 9.98 19.51
C GLN A 165 6.47 9.90 20.52
N ALA A 166 6.37 9.02 21.51
CA ALA A 166 7.45 8.81 22.47
C ALA A 166 8.70 8.20 21.81
N ALA A 167 8.52 7.21 20.93
CA ALA A 167 9.61 6.61 20.17
C ALA A 167 10.28 7.64 19.22
N GLU A 168 9.49 8.47 18.54
CA GLU A 168 10.00 9.55 17.70
C GLU A 168 10.81 10.58 18.52
N ALA A 169 10.32 10.96 19.71
CA ALA A 169 11.00 11.91 20.60
C ALA A 169 12.30 11.35 21.21
N ALA A 170 12.41 10.04 21.37
CA ALA A 170 13.58 9.35 21.88
C ALA A 170 14.67 9.13 20.80
N GLU A 171 14.43 9.54 19.55
CA GLU A 171 15.28 9.21 18.40
C GLU A 171 15.52 7.69 18.26
N GLU A 172 14.68 6.89 18.89
CA GLU A 172 14.68 5.45 18.68
C GLU A 172 14.28 5.19 17.22
N SER A 173 15.15 4.50 16.48
CA SER A 173 14.79 4.08 15.13
C SER A 173 13.51 3.25 15.26
N LEU A 174 12.49 3.55 14.46
CA LEU A 174 11.36 2.66 14.29
C LEU A 174 11.94 1.31 13.85
N SER A 175 12.23 0.45 14.79
CA SER A 175 12.56 -0.95 14.48
C SER A 175 11.23 -1.66 14.27
N PHE A 176 11.14 -2.36 13.17
CA PHE A 176 10.06 -3.31 12.96
C PHE A 176 10.43 -4.51 13.84
N ASP A 177 9.95 -4.50 15.06
CA ASP A 177 10.18 -5.60 15.99
C ASP A 177 9.08 -6.66 15.88
N GLU A 178 9.27 -7.74 16.62
CA GLU A 178 8.38 -8.90 16.63
C GLU A 178 6.92 -8.54 17.00
N ASP A 179 6.70 -7.45 17.73
CA ASP A 179 5.38 -7.00 18.16
C ASP A 179 4.54 -6.53 16.96
N VAL A 180 5.16 -5.88 15.95
CA VAL A 180 4.47 -5.44 14.73
C VAL A 180 4.20 -6.61 13.78
N ALA A 181 5.04 -7.66 13.84
CA ALA A 181 4.88 -8.89 13.06
C ALA A 181 3.88 -9.88 13.70
N GLY A 182 3.19 -9.50 14.78
CA GLY A 182 2.26 -10.39 15.48
C GLY A 182 2.95 -11.56 16.20
N GLY A 183 4.22 -11.38 16.58
CA GLY A 183 5.04 -12.41 17.25
C GLY A 183 5.62 -13.46 16.30
N GLU A 184 5.50 -13.31 14.99
CA GLU A 184 6.14 -14.19 14.02
C GLU A 184 7.57 -13.74 13.70
N HIS A 185 8.51 -14.68 13.66
CA HIS A 185 9.87 -14.43 13.22
C HIS A 185 9.91 -14.25 11.69
N LEU A 186 10.13 -13.02 11.24
CA LEU A 186 10.37 -12.75 9.83
C LEU A 186 11.80 -13.15 9.43
N PRO A 187 12.02 -13.64 8.19
CA PRO A 187 13.36 -13.85 7.66
C PRO A 187 14.20 -12.57 7.76
N GLN A 188 15.51 -12.72 8.08
CA GLN A 188 16.40 -11.58 8.28
C GLN A 188 16.45 -10.63 7.07
N GLU A 189 16.39 -11.20 5.86
CA GLU A 189 16.38 -10.41 4.60
C GLU A 189 15.16 -9.50 4.50
N ILE A 190 14.01 -9.92 5.03
CA ILE A 190 12.79 -9.09 5.06
C ILE A 190 12.95 -7.98 6.10
N LEU A 191 13.48 -8.28 7.27
CA LEU A 191 13.76 -7.29 8.32
C LEU A 191 14.77 -6.24 7.81
N ASP A 192 15.85 -6.67 7.16
CA ASP A 192 16.86 -5.78 6.60
C ASP A 192 16.25 -4.85 5.53
N PHE A 193 15.33 -5.37 4.71
CA PHE A 193 14.66 -4.57 3.69
C PHE A 193 13.68 -3.57 4.31
N ILE A 194 12.91 -3.95 5.34
CA ILE A 194 12.03 -3.03 6.09
C ILE A 194 12.87 -1.93 6.73
N ASN A 195 13.98 -2.27 7.38
CA ASN A 195 14.89 -1.30 8.00
C ASN A 195 15.46 -0.34 6.96
N LEU A 196 15.85 -0.83 5.77
CA LEU A 196 16.32 0.01 4.68
C LEU A 196 15.24 1.01 4.22
N ILE A 197 13.97 0.60 4.16
CA ILE A 197 12.86 1.48 3.87
C ILE A 197 12.78 2.58 4.94
N LEU A 198 12.71 2.20 6.22
CA LEU A 198 12.58 3.14 7.35
C LEU A 198 13.76 4.11 7.44
N GLU A 199 14.97 3.68 7.12
CA GLU A 199 16.15 4.54 7.06
C GLU A 199 16.13 5.53 5.90
N SER A 200 15.47 5.17 4.79
CA SER A 200 15.57 5.90 3.53
C SER A 200 14.43 6.90 3.31
N TYR A 201 13.30 6.69 3.93
CA TYR A 201 12.04 7.34 3.60
C TYR A 201 11.36 7.90 4.86
N ASP A 202 10.59 8.98 4.69
CA ASP A 202 9.78 9.61 5.74
C ASP A 202 8.32 9.07 5.62
N PRO A 203 7.81 8.24 6.56
CA PRO A 203 6.47 7.69 6.49
C PRO A 203 5.37 8.73 6.71
N ILE A 204 4.11 8.35 6.44
CA ILE A 204 2.94 9.15 6.80
C ILE A 204 2.85 9.15 8.32
N SER A 205 2.96 10.34 8.94
CA SER A 205 2.92 10.53 10.39
C SER A 205 1.59 11.11 10.89
N VAL A 206 0.62 11.30 10.01
CA VAL A 206 -0.71 11.81 10.37
C VAL A 206 -1.74 10.68 10.35
N PRO A 207 -2.75 10.72 11.25
CA PRO A 207 -3.82 9.74 11.24
C PRO A 207 -4.57 9.71 9.91
N LEU A 208 -4.93 8.51 9.45
CA LEU A 208 -5.77 8.35 8.27
C LEU A 208 -7.20 8.83 8.57
N PRO A 209 -7.83 9.59 7.66
CA PRO A 209 -9.22 10.00 7.80
C PRO A 209 -10.18 8.83 7.97
N VAL A 210 -11.08 8.93 8.95
CA VAL A 210 -12.08 7.89 9.24
C VAL A 210 -13.29 8.04 8.32
N PHE A 211 -13.72 6.93 7.71
CA PHE A 211 -14.90 6.91 6.83
C PHE A 211 -16.19 7.01 7.65
N SER A 212 -17.05 7.94 7.29
CA SER A 212 -18.36 8.04 7.92
C SER A 212 -19.24 6.83 7.56
N PRO A 213 -20.22 6.47 8.42
CA PRO A 213 -21.20 5.43 8.07
C PRO A 213 -21.96 5.69 6.77
N GLY A 214 -22.14 6.99 6.40
CA GLY A 214 -22.76 7.37 5.14
C GLY A 214 -21.90 7.03 3.92
N MET A 215 -20.58 7.15 4.03
CA MET A 215 -19.64 6.73 2.99
C MET A 215 -19.61 5.20 2.85
N LEU A 216 -19.51 4.48 3.96
CA LEU A 216 -19.44 3.02 3.96
C LEU A 216 -20.73 2.36 3.40
N ARG A 217 -21.88 3.00 3.56
CA ARG A 217 -23.14 2.52 2.92
C ARG A 217 -23.14 2.54 1.40
N LYS A 218 -22.16 3.22 0.76
CA LYS A 218 -22.00 3.19 -0.71
C LYS A 218 -21.33 1.92 -1.22
N LEU A 219 -20.76 1.11 -0.32
CA LEU A 219 -20.16 -0.18 -0.68
C LEU A 219 -21.28 -1.17 -1.06
N THR A 220 -21.41 -1.45 -2.35
CA THR A 220 -22.45 -2.34 -2.91
C THR A 220 -21.90 -3.69 -3.35
N MET A 221 -20.56 -3.83 -3.35
CA MET A 221 -19.84 -5.05 -3.69
C MET A 221 -19.68 -5.96 -2.45
N PRO A 222 -19.41 -7.26 -2.61
CA PRO A 222 -18.96 -8.11 -1.52
C PRO A 222 -17.69 -7.57 -0.88
N VAL A 223 -17.65 -7.51 0.47
CA VAL A 223 -16.51 -7.06 1.25
C VAL A 223 -16.04 -8.18 2.16
N LEU A 224 -14.76 -8.54 2.08
CA LEU A 224 -14.05 -9.35 3.07
C LEU A 224 -13.21 -8.41 3.93
N TYR A 225 -13.36 -8.49 5.24
CA TYR A 225 -12.53 -7.80 6.21
C TYR A 225 -11.79 -8.80 7.08
N VAL A 226 -10.48 -8.64 7.19
CA VAL A 226 -9.60 -9.47 8.01
C VAL A 226 -8.76 -8.54 8.88
N ALA A 227 -8.77 -8.78 10.19
CA ALA A 227 -7.91 -8.09 11.15
C ALA A 227 -7.44 -9.07 12.21
N GLY A 228 -6.33 -8.79 12.84
CA GLY A 228 -5.86 -9.52 14.01
C GLY A 228 -6.78 -9.27 15.21
N GLU A 229 -6.92 -10.26 16.11
CA GLU A 229 -7.69 -10.09 17.35
C GLU A 229 -7.01 -9.06 18.28
N ALA A 230 -5.69 -8.96 18.20
CA ALA A 230 -4.86 -8.01 18.96
C ALA A 230 -4.34 -6.84 18.09
N ASP A 231 -5.06 -6.49 17.02
CA ASP A 231 -4.70 -5.34 16.17
C ASP A 231 -4.88 -4.04 16.94
N ASP A 232 -3.81 -3.31 17.16
CA ASP A 232 -3.78 -2.06 17.93
C ASP A 232 -4.11 -0.80 17.09
N LEU A 233 -4.31 -0.95 15.77
CA LEU A 233 -4.56 0.15 14.82
C LEU A 233 -6.03 0.46 14.60
#